data_4d1521f032faa482c00778886b14e07b
#
_entry.id   4d1521f032faa482c00778886b14e07b
#
_cell.length_a   1.000
_cell.length_b   1.000
_cell.length_c   1.000
_cell.angle_alpha   90.00
_cell.angle_beta   90.00
_cell.angle_gamma   90.00
#
_symmetry.space_group_name_H-M   'P 1'
#
loop_
_entity.id
_entity.type
_entity.pdbx_description
1 polymer ?
#
loop_
_entity_poly.entity_id
_entity_poly.type
_entity_poly.pdbx_seq_one_letter_code
_entity_poly.pdbx_strand_id
1 'polypeptide(L)'
;MSLYMVVEHFKNADAVPVYRRFRKQGRMAPAGLSYVSSWVTHKLDRCYQLMQTEDPALLDQWMANWSDLVDFEVYPVVTSQEAAQKIAPQL
;
A
#
# COMPACT_ATOMS: atom_id res chain seq x y z
N MET A 1 -11.72 -10.39 5.70
CA MET A 1 -10.61 -10.08 4.80
C MET A 1 -10.28 -8.60 4.95
N SER A 2 -9.07 -8.31 5.44
CA SER A 2 -8.73 -6.92 5.78
C SER A 2 -7.85 -6.30 4.71
N LEU A 3 -8.33 -5.19 4.16
CA LEU A 3 -7.66 -4.43 3.12
C LEU A 3 -7.13 -3.11 3.66
N TYR A 4 -5.97 -2.73 3.17
CA TYR A 4 -5.32 -1.48 3.53
C TYR A 4 -4.85 -0.76 2.28
N MET A 5 -5.25 0.50 2.15
CA MET A 5 -4.67 1.36 1.11
C MET A 5 -3.43 2.01 1.68
N VAL A 6 -2.30 1.72 1.07
CA VAL A 6 -1.00 2.27 1.46
C VAL A 6 -0.65 3.35 0.45
N VAL A 7 -0.49 4.57 0.94
CA VAL A 7 -0.08 5.70 0.11
C VAL A 7 1.41 5.91 0.33
N GLU A 8 2.17 5.80 -0.76
CA GLU A 8 3.62 5.91 -0.74
C GLU A 8 4.03 7.24 -1.36
N HIS A 9 4.59 8.14 -0.53
CA HIS A 9 5.16 9.38 -1.01
C HIS A 9 6.66 9.18 -1.23
N PHE A 10 7.10 9.18 -2.48
CA PHE A 10 8.52 8.97 -2.78
C PHE A 10 9.32 10.20 -2.32
N LYS A 11 10.34 9.96 -1.50
CA LYS A 11 11.18 11.04 -0.99
C LYS A 11 11.83 11.78 -2.15
N ASN A 12 11.86 13.11 -2.06
CA ASN A 12 12.36 14.00 -3.10
C ASN A 12 11.57 13.88 -4.42
N ALA A 13 10.34 13.35 -4.35
CA ALA A 13 9.52 13.07 -5.54
C ALA A 13 10.28 12.22 -6.58
N ASP A 14 11.16 11.32 -6.12
CA ASP A 14 12.06 10.56 -6.98
C ASP A 14 11.74 9.06 -6.92
N ALA A 15 11.15 8.55 -8.00
CA ALA A 15 10.79 7.15 -8.13
C ALA A 15 12.00 6.25 -8.45
N VAL A 16 13.08 6.80 -8.98
CA VAL A 16 14.21 6.00 -9.51
C VAL A 16 14.81 5.05 -8.46
N PRO A 17 15.20 5.51 -7.25
CA PRO A 17 15.77 4.59 -6.26
C PRO A 17 14.76 3.54 -5.79
N VAL A 18 13.46 3.88 -5.75
CA VAL A 18 12.41 2.96 -5.36
C VAL A 18 12.30 1.81 -6.37
N TYR A 19 12.18 2.13 -7.64
CA TYR A 19 12.06 1.12 -8.69
C TYR A 19 13.36 0.35 -8.92
N ARG A 20 14.51 0.96 -8.66
CA ARG A 20 15.79 0.27 -8.70
C ARG A 20 15.87 -0.84 -7.65
N ARG A 21 15.45 -0.55 -6.41
CA ARG A 21 15.39 -1.57 -5.35
C ARG A 21 14.35 -2.63 -5.66
N PHE A 22 13.19 -2.23 -6.16
CA PHE A 22 12.14 -3.18 -6.56
C PHE A 22 12.65 -4.16 -7.62
N ARG A 23 13.39 -3.67 -8.60
CA ARG A 23 13.97 -4.52 -9.65
C ARG A 23 14.93 -5.57 -9.07
N LYS A 24 15.71 -5.20 -8.05
CA LYS A 24 16.71 -6.08 -7.45
C LYS A 24 16.12 -7.06 -6.44
N GLN A 25 15.20 -6.61 -5.61
CA GLN A 25 14.76 -7.33 -4.42
C GLN A 25 13.25 -7.62 -4.40
N GLY A 26 12.51 -7.12 -5.35
CA GLY A 26 11.06 -7.25 -5.38
C GLY A 26 10.40 -6.39 -4.30
N ARG A 27 9.16 -6.73 -3.96
CA ARG A 27 8.35 -5.95 -3.02
C ARG A 27 8.80 -6.13 -1.58
N MET A 28 9.41 -7.24 -1.28
CA MET A 28 9.87 -7.61 0.07
C MET A 28 8.74 -7.66 1.11
N ALA A 29 7.56 -8.07 0.68
CA ALA A 29 6.44 -8.27 1.58
C ALA A 29 6.63 -9.58 2.35
N PRO A 30 6.49 -9.57 3.69
CA PRO A 30 6.59 -10.80 4.47
C PRO A 30 5.43 -11.75 4.18
N ALA A 31 5.59 -13.02 4.53
CA ALA A 31 4.52 -14.00 4.41
C ALA A 31 3.31 -13.53 5.24
N GLY A 32 2.12 -13.66 4.68
CA GLY A 32 0.88 -13.18 5.31
C GLY A 32 0.45 -11.78 4.91
N LEU A 33 1.29 -11.05 4.18
CA LEU A 33 0.95 -9.76 3.59
C LEU A 33 0.91 -9.92 2.08
N SER A 34 -0.26 -9.73 1.47
CA SER A 34 -0.48 -9.95 0.05
C SER A 34 -0.68 -8.64 -0.70
N TYR A 35 -0.03 -8.54 -1.85
CA TYR A 35 -0.24 -7.45 -2.79
C TYR A 35 -1.52 -7.72 -3.59
N VAL A 36 -2.40 -6.72 -3.68
CA VAL A 36 -3.65 -6.84 -4.46
C VAL A 36 -3.53 -6.06 -5.76
N SER A 37 -3.25 -4.77 -5.68
CA SER A 37 -3.14 -3.90 -6.85
C SER A 37 -2.47 -2.59 -6.47
N SER A 38 -1.98 -1.86 -7.47
CA SER A 38 -1.37 -0.55 -7.22
C SER A 38 -1.48 0.37 -8.41
N TRP A 39 -1.41 1.66 -8.14
CA TRP A 39 -1.47 2.74 -9.12
C TRP A 39 -0.44 3.78 -8.74
N VAL A 40 0.26 4.31 -9.72
CA VAL A 40 1.27 5.36 -9.52
C VAL A 40 0.77 6.62 -10.20
N THR A 41 0.98 7.77 -9.58
CA THR A 41 0.59 9.05 -10.17
C THR A 41 1.28 9.26 -11.52
N HIS A 42 0.64 10.00 -12.40
CA HIS A 42 1.21 10.30 -13.72
C HIS A 42 2.60 10.96 -13.61
N LYS A 43 2.82 11.73 -12.55
CA LYS A 43 4.10 12.41 -12.29
C LYS A 43 5.15 11.51 -11.65
N LEU A 44 4.80 10.27 -11.30
CA LEU A 44 5.69 9.28 -10.68
C LEU A 44 6.25 9.72 -9.32
N ASP A 45 5.46 10.45 -8.54
CA ASP A 45 5.87 10.94 -7.23
C ASP A 45 5.16 10.23 -6.08
N ARG A 46 4.11 9.44 -6.36
CA ARG A 46 3.28 8.81 -5.34
C ARG A 46 2.69 7.51 -5.86
N CYS A 47 2.61 6.51 -5.00
CA CYS A 47 1.97 5.24 -5.31
C CYS A 47 0.81 4.98 -4.35
N TYR A 48 -0.30 4.47 -4.87
CA TYR A 48 -1.43 3.99 -4.10
C TYR A 48 -1.46 2.48 -4.22
N GLN A 49 -1.20 1.77 -3.14
CA GLN A 49 -1.04 0.32 -3.17
C GLN A 49 -2.01 -0.36 -2.23
N LEU A 50 -2.82 -1.25 -2.79
CA LEU A 50 -3.79 -2.01 -2.01
C LEU A 50 -3.15 -3.31 -1.55
N MET A 51 -3.10 -3.49 -0.23
CA MET A 51 -2.52 -4.67 0.40
C MET A 51 -3.57 -5.35 1.27
N GLN A 52 -3.38 -6.64 1.49
CA GLN A 52 -4.28 -7.48 2.28
C GLN A 52 -3.50 -8.23 3.33
N THR A 53 -3.96 -8.17 4.59
CA THR A 53 -3.42 -8.97 5.67
C THR A 53 -4.44 -9.07 6.80
N GLU A 54 -4.36 -10.14 7.57
CA GLU A 54 -5.09 -10.27 8.84
C GLU A 54 -4.26 -9.77 10.03
N ASP A 55 -2.98 -9.47 9.81
CA ASP A 55 -2.06 -9.00 10.84
C ASP A 55 -1.43 -7.66 10.42
N PRO A 56 -1.96 -6.51 10.95
CA PRO A 56 -1.42 -5.19 10.60
C PRO A 56 0.06 -4.99 10.92
N ALA A 57 0.62 -5.76 11.85
CA ALA A 57 2.04 -5.66 12.18
C ALA A 57 2.92 -6.01 10.99
N LEU A 58 2.42 -6.83 10.05
CA LEU A 58 3.14 -7.17 8.83
C LEU A 58 3.31 -5.96 7.90
N LEU A 59 2.39 -5.01 7.95
CA LEU A 59 2.53 -3.75 7.21
C LEU A 59 3.74 -2.97 7.72
N ASP A 60 3.91 -2.90 9.04
CA ASP A 60 5.05 -2.19 9.65
C ASP A 60 6.37 -2.85 9.26
N GLN A 61 6.43 -4.18 9.27
CA GLN A 61 7.62 -4.92 8.85
C GLN A 61 7.97 -4.63 7.38
N TRP A 62 6.96 -4.63 6.52
CA TRP A 62 7.15 -4.34 5.10
C TRP A 62 7.59 -2.91 4.86
N MET A 63 6.92 -1.94 5.48
CA MET A 63 7.24 -0.53 5.33
C MET A 63 8.66 -0.19 5.82
N ALA A 64 9.15 -0.91 6.84
CA ALA A 64 10.52 -0.71 7.34
C ALA A 64 11.57 -0.98 6.26
N ASN A 65 11.28 -1.85 5.30
CA ASN A 65 12.19 -2.15 4.19
C ASN A 65 12.31 -1.00 3.19
N TRP A 66 11.41 -0.01 3.25
CA TRP A 66 11.32 1.07 2.27
C TRP A 66 11.36 2.46 2.88
N SER A 67 11.39 2.57 4.22
CA SER A 67 11.23 3.86 4.91
C SER A 67 12.35 4.87 4.65
N ASP A 68 13.50 4.41 4.15
CA ASP A 68 14.58 5.30 3.74
C ASP A 68 14.28 6.04 2.42
N LEU A 69 13.38 5.49 1.60
CA LEU A 69 13.05 6.04 0.27
C LEU A 69 11.63 6.58 0.18
N VAL A 70 10.76 6.20 1.11
CA VAL A 70 9.31 6.43 1.01
C VAL A 70 8.74 6.87 2.36
N ASP A 71 7.85 7.85 2.34
CA ASP A 71 7.00 8.19 3.47
C ASP A 71 5.63 7.59 3.25
N PHE A 72 5.08 6.93 4.28
CA PHE A 72 3.86 6.13 4.14
C PHE A 72 2.67 6.74 4.87
N GLU A 73 1.48 6.56 4.27
CA GLU A 73 0.20 6.69 4.95
C GLU A 73 -0.55 5.38 4.76
N VAL A 74 -1.26 4.91 5.78
CA VAL A 74 -2.00 3.65 5.73
C VAL A 74 -3.44 3.89 6.15
N TYR A 75 -4.39 3.43 5.32
CA TYR A 75 -5.82 3.56 5.57
C TYR A 75 -6.48 2.18 5.50
N PRO A 76 -7.11 1.69 6.58
CA PRO A 76 -7.97 0.52 6.46
C PRO A 76 -9.13 0.88 5.55
N VAL A 77 -9.41 0.01 4.59
CA VAL A 77 -10.45 0.29 3.59
C VAL A 77 -11.34 -0.93 3.38
N VAL A 78 -12.53 -0.67 2.84
CA VAL A 78 -13.43 -1.70 2.33
C VAL A 78 -13.73 -1.37 0.87
N THR A 79 -14.23 -2.35 0.11
CA THR A 79 -14.65 -2.08 -1.26
C THR A 79 -15.90 -1.18 -1.26
N SER A 80 -16.12 -0.49 -2.37
CA SER A 80 -17.36 0.30 -2.52
C SER A 80 -18.60 -0.55 -2.38
N GLN A 81 -18.55 -1.80 -2.84
CA GLN A 81 -19.64 -2.74 -2.69
C GLN A 81 -19.94 -3.04 -1.23
N GLU A 82 -18.91 -3.32 -0.45
CA GLU A 82 -19.07 -3.56 1.00
C GLU A 82 -19.59 -2.33 1.72
N ALA A 83 -19.10 -1.15 1.36
CA ALA A 83 -19.58 0.11 1.93
C ALA A 83 -21.07 0.32 1.64
N ALA A 84 -21.49 0.06 0.41
CA ALA A 84 -22.90 0.16 0.02
C ALA A 84 -23.78 -0.80 0.83
N GLN A 85 -23.31 -2.02 1.05
CA GLN A 85 -24.03 -3.01 1.86
C GLN A 85 -24.12 -2.58 3.34
N LYS A 86 -23.07 -2.01 3.89
CA LYS A 86 -23.05 -1.57 5.28
C LYS A 86 -23.98 -0.39 5.55
N ILE A 87 -24.07 0.52 4.59
CA ILE A 87 -24.88 1.74 4.76
C ILE A 87 -26.36 1.51 4.36
N ALA A 88 -26.65 0.48 3.60
CA ALA A 88 -27.99 0.20 3.05
C ALA A 88 -29.10 0.23 4.13
N PRO A 89 -28.93 -0.37 5.34
CA PRO A 89 -29.99 -0.32 6.37
C PRO A 89 -30.34 1.08 6.87
N GLN A 90 -29.50 2.08 6.59
CA GLN A 90 -29.70 3.46 7.05
C GLN A 90 -30.31 4.36 5.96
N LEU A 91 -30.54 3.84 4.77
CA LEU A 91 -31.04 4.62 3.63
C LEU A 91 -32.56 4.60 3.53
#